data_405b55a92aeab2516ae983522d8777e1
#
_entry.id   405b55a92aeab2516ae983522d8777e1
#
_cell.length_a   1.000
_cell.length_b   1.000
_cell.length_c   1.000
_cell.angle_alpha   90.00
_cell.angle_beta   90.00
_cell.angle_gamma   90.00
#
_symmetry.space_group_name_H-M   'P 1'
#
loop_
_entity.id
_entity.type
_entity.pdbx_description
1 polymer ?
#
loop_
_entity_poly.entity_id
_entity_poly.type
_entity_poly.pdbx_seq_one_letter_code
_entity_poly.pdbx_strand_id
1 'polypeptide(L)'
;MNYVLNLPLLVLTLSLVALWLSEAIGASFRKRRNLQESEREGFSLVAAATLTLLGLIIGFAFSMAISGYDQRRSYEEAEANAIATEYNRSDLLPAEDAARVRALLRNYLDQRVLFYETRDERELRKIDATTTQLKTDLWSAVQGPAVARPTPVIALAVSGMNDVLNSKGNADAAWWNRVPGPAWGLMAAIAICGNLLIGYGLRNSEGRATLLLVLPVVVSISFFLISDIDSPRGGLIHIPPQNLTSLSRSIYGR
;
A
#
# COMPACT_ATOMS: atom_id res chain seq x y z
N MET A 1 3.65 14.99 5.36
CA MET A 1 4.43 13.73 5.32
C MET A 1 3.86 12.73 4.32
N ASN A 2 2.53 12.57 4.25
CA ASN A 2 1.90 11.58 3.34
C ASN A 2 2.14 11.84 1.84
N TYR A 3 2.27 13.10 1.40
CA TYR A 3 2.52 13.42 -0.02
C TYR A 3 3.90 12.94 -0.49
N VAL A 4 4.95 13.07 0.33
CA VAL A 4 6.30 12.63 -0.02
C VAL A 4 6.37 11.11 -0.13
N LEU A 5 5.76 10.40 0.83
CA LEU A 5 5.72 8.93 0.85
C LEU A 5 4.89 8.32 -0.30
N ASN A 6 4.02 9.11 -0.94
CA ASN A 6 3.26 8.70 -2.12
C ASN A 6 4.05 8.84 -3.44
N LEU A 7 5.26 9.37 -3.39
CA LEU A 7 6.13 9.58 -4.54
C LEU A 7 7.44 8.79 -4.32
N PRO A 8 7.49 7.49 -4.63
CA PRO A 8 8.64 6.63 -4.35
C PRO A 8 9.96 7.16 -4.93
N LEU A 9 9.92 7.74 -6.13
CA LEU A 9 11.10 8.38 -6.74
C LEU A 9 11.59 9.58 -5.93
N LEU A 10 10.70 10.33 -5.30
CA LEU A 10 11.06 11.44 -4.41
C LEU A 10 11.69 10.92 -3.12
N VAL A 11 11.18 9.80 -2.58
CA VAL A 11 11.79 9.12 -1.42
C VAL A 11 13.20 8.65 -1.76
N LEU A 12 13.40 8.04 -2.94
CA LEU A 12 14.71 7.62 -3.42
C LEU A 12 15.71 8.79 -3.47
N THR A 13 15.33 9.89 -4.14
CA THR A 13 16.22 11.03 -4.34
C THR A 13 16.51 11.77 -3.03
N LEU A 14 15.49 12.00 -2.20
CA LEU A 14 15.67 12.67 -0.91
C LEU A 14 16.51 11.85 0.05
N SER A 15 16.25 10.53 0.16
CA SER A 15 17.04 9.66 1.03
C SER A 15 18.48 9.56 0.56
N LEU A 16 18.74 9.41 -0.75
CA LEU A 16 20.10 9.35 -1.29
C LEU A 16 20.89 10.62 -0.97
N VAL A 17 20.28 11.79 -1.20
CA VAL A 17 20.92 13.08 -0.89
C VAL A 17 21.15 13.24 0.62
N ALA A 18 20.15 12.94 1.44
CA ALA A 18 20.25 13.08 2.90
C ALA A 18 21.33 12.16 3.49
N LEU A 19 21.39 10.90 3.05
CA LEU A 19 22.38 9.93 3.53
C LEU A 19 23.79 10.27 3.05
N TRP A 20 23.95 10.70 1.80
CA TRP A 20 25.23 11.18 1.29
C TRP A 20 25.72 12.43 2.03
N LEU A 21 24.84 13.40 2.31
CA LEU A 21 25.18 14.57 3.10
C LEU A 21 25.57 14.20 4.53
N SER A 22 24.84 13.29 5.17
CA SER A 22 25.14 12.79 6.50
C SER A 22 26.54 12.19 6.57
N GLU A 23 26.91 11.39 5.58
CA GLU A 23 28.23 10.79 5.47
C GLU A 23 29.33 11.83 5.24
N ALA A 24 29.09 12.82 4.37
CA ALA A 24 29.99 13.93 4.12
C ALA A 24 30.25 14.79 5.39
N ILE A 25 29.19 15.01 6.19
CA ILE A 25 29.27 15.67 7.49
C ILE A 25 30.13 14.84 8.45
N GLY A 26 29.91 13.54 8.57
CA GLY A 26 30.72 12.64 9.39
C GLY A 26 32.20 12.69 9.01
N ALA A 27 32.48 12.66 7.70
CA ALA A 27 33.85 12.78 7.19
C ALA A 27 34.52 14.16 7.50
N SER A 28 33.72 15.23 7.54
CA SER A 28 34.20 16.57 7.88
C SER A 28 34.53 16.70 9.35
N PHE A 29 33.74 16.13 10.25
CA PHE A 29 34.04 16.12 11.69
C PHE A 29 35.33 15.38 11.99
N ARG A 30 35.62 14.31 11.28
CA ARG A 30 36.86 13.57 11.43
C ARG A 30 38.13 14.41 11.12
N LYS A 31 38.09 15.27 10.09
CA LYS A 31 39.23 16.11 9.72
C LYS A 31 39.71 16.99 10.89
N ARG A 32 38.86 17.22 11.88
CA ARG A 32 39.13 18.07 13.05
C ARG A 32 39.63 17.30 14.28
N ARG A 33 39.59 15.95 14.28
CA ARG A 33 40.00 15.13 15.44
C ARG A 33 40.71 13.86 14.98
N ASN A 34 41.94 13.65 15.45
CA ASN A 34 42.68 12.39 15.27
C ASN A 34 42.23 11.40 16.36
N LEU A 35 41.51 10.35 15.95
CA LEU A 35 41.12 9.26 16.84
C LEU A 35 42.32 8.37 17.15
N GLN A 36 42.44 7.96 18.42
CA GLN A 36 43.36 6.91 18.84
C GLN A 36 42.88 5.54 18.35
N GLU A 37 43.79 4.57 18.23
CA GLU A 37 43.47 3.25 17.64
C GLU A 37 42.44 2.47 18.46
N SER A 38 42.49 2.56 19.79
CA SER A 38 41.51 1.96 20.72
C SER A 38 40.10 2.57 20.59
N GLU A 39 39.99 3.86 20.30
CA GLU A 39 38.70 4.53 20.07
C GLU A 39 38.05 4.07 18.75
N ARG A 40 38.86 3.65 17.76
CA ARG A 40 38.39 3.15 16.47
C ARG A 40 37.69 1.81 16.56
N GLU A 41 38.21 0.89 17.40
CA GLU A 41 37.55 -0.41 17.58
C GLU A 41 36.16 -0.25 18.19
N GLY A 42 36.03 0.52 19.25
CA GLY A 42 34.73 0.83 19.86
C GLY A 42 33.79 1.51 18.90
N PHE A 43 34.30 2.41 18.06
CA PHE A 43 33.51 3.11 17.06
C PHE A 43 33.00 2.20 15.94
N SER A 44 33.85 1.30 15.44
CA SER A 44 33.47 0.31 14.43
C SER A 44 32.39 -0.65 14.93
N LEU A 45 32.45 -1.03 16.21
CA LEU A 45 31.44 -1.87 16.85
C LEU A 45 30.08 -1.17 16.93
N VAL A 46 30.05 0.11 17.32
CA VAL A 46 28.81 0.90 17.38
C VAL A 46 28.24 1.11 15.99
N ALA A 47 29.08 1.40 14.99
CA ALA A 47 28.62 1.53 13.60
C ALA A 47 28.02 0.22 13.07
N ALA A 48 28.68 -0.91 13.30
CA ALA A 48 28.19 -2.23 12.92
C ALA A 48 26.86 -2.57 13.60
N ALA A 49 26.74 -2.32 14.91
CA ALA A 49 25.49 -2.52 15.65
C ALA A 49 24.35 -1.63 15.11
N THR A 50 24.65 -0.35 14.80
CA THR A 50 23.67 0.58 14.21
C THR A 50 23.18 0.11 12.84
N LEU A 51 24.08 -0.38 11.99
CA LEU A 51 23.72 -0.90 10.67
C LEU A 51 22.93 -2.22 10.76
N THR A 52 23.26 -3.08 11.70
CA THR A 52 22.50 -4.31 11.96
C THR A 52 21.08 -3.97 12.39
N LEU A 53 20.92 -3.01 13.30
CA LEU A 53 19.62 -2.52 13.73
C LEU A 53 18.84 -1.89 12.56
N LEU A 54 19.51 -1.10 11.72
CA LEU A 54 18.90 -0.51 10.51
C LEU A 54 18.39 -1.60 9.58
N GLY A 55 19.20 -2.61 9.29
CA GLY A 55 18.80 -3.74 8.43
C GLY A 55 17.59 -4.49 8.98
N LEU A 56 17.55 -4.71 10.30
CA LEU A 56 16.43 -5.36 10.97
C LEU A 56 15.13 -4.54 10.84
N ILE A 57 15.18 -3.23 11.07
CA ILE A 57 14.01 -2.36 11.00
C ILE A 57 13.54 -2.18 9.55
N ILE A 58 14.45 -2.07 8.58
CA ILE A 58 14.13 -2.10 7.15
C ILE A 58 13.40 -3.40 6.79
N GLY A 59 13.88 -4.55 7.28
CA GLY A 59 13.25 -5.86 7.07
C GLY A 59 11.82 -5.91 7.62
N PHE A 60 11.59 -5.40 8.83
CA PHE A 60 10.24 -5.31 9.40
C PHE A 60 9.34 -4.36 8.61
N ALA A 61 9.82 -3.18 8.24
CA ALA A 61 9.04 -2.23 7.46
C ALA A 61 8.67 -2.78 6.07
N PHE A 62 9.61 -3.48 5.43
CA PHE A 62 9.38 -4.17 4.17
C PHE A 62 8.33 -5.28 4.30
N SER A 63 8.42 -6.10 5.36
CA SER A 63 7.41 -7.12 5.67
C SER A 63 6.02 -6.52 5.89
N MET A 64 5.93 -5.38 6.61
CA MET A 64 4.66 -4.66 6.80
C MET A 64 4.09 -4.14 5.48
N ALA A 65 4.93 -3.58 4.61
CA ALA A 65 4.51 -3.09 3.30
C ALA A 65 3.97 -4.22 2.40
N ILE A 66 4.67 -5.38 2.37
CA ILE A 66 4.20 -6.58 1.66
C ILE A 66 2.88 -7.08 2.22
N SER A 67 2.76 -7.19 3.55
CA SER A 67 1.52 -7.62 4.19
C SER A 67 0.35 -6.69 3.84
N GLY A 68 0.58 -5.37 3.81
CA GLY A 68 -0.42 -4.41 3.35
C GLY A 68 -0.81 -4.59 1.88
N TYR A 69 0.14 -4.90 1.01
CA TYR A 69 -0.11 -5.21 -0.39
C TYR A 69 -0.96 -6.48 -0.54
N ASP A 70 -0.58 -7.57 0.14
CA ASP A 70 -1.30 -8.84 0.09
C ASP A 70 -2.72 -8.69 0.65
N GLN A 71 -2.90 -7.93 1.72
CA GLN A 71 -4.21 -7.63 2.28
C GLN A 71 -5.12 -6.91 1.28
N ARG A 72 -4.61 -5.88 0.59
CA ARG A 72 -5.35 -5.16 -0.44
C ARG A 72 -5.76 -6.07 -1.59
N ARG A 73 -4.86 -6.97 -2.03
CA ARG A 73 -5.13 -7.96 -3.06
C ARG A 73 -6.20 -8.97 -2.62
N SER A 74 -6.12 -9.47 -1.39
CA SER A 74 -7.11 -10.39 -0.84
C SER A 74 -8.51 -9.76 -0.74
N TYR A 75 -8.60 -8.47 -0.41
CA TYR A 75 -9.89 -7.78 -0.39
C TYR A 75 -10.46 -7.50 -1.79
N GLU A 76 -9.63 -7.28 -2.81
CA GLU A 76 -10.08 -7.20 -4.21
C GLU A 76 -10.73 -8.54 -4.64
N GLU A 77 -10.09 -9.66 -4.32
CA GLU A 77 -10.62 -10.99 -4.58
C GLU A 77 -11.92 -11.26 -3.82
N ALA A 78 -11.97 -10.94 -2.54
CA ALA A 78 -13.17 -11.10 -1.71
C ALA A 78 -14.34 -10.26 -2.22
N GLU A 79 -14.08 -9.02 -2.68
CA GLU A 79 -15.07 -8.15 -3.29
C GLU A 79 -15.63 -8.73 -4.59
N ALA A 80 -14.75 -9.22 -5.47
CA ALA A 80 -15.19 -9.89 -6.71
C ALA A 80 -16.05 -11.12 -6.43
N ASN A 81 -15.66 -11.94 -5.45
CA ASN A 81 -16.40 -13.13 -5.05
C ASN A 81 -17.78 -12.78 -4.43
N ALA A 82 -17.86 -11.73 -3.62
CA ALA A 82 -19.12 -11.27 -3.05
C ALA A 82 -20.09 -10.81 -4.15
N ILE A 83 -19.60 -10.00 -5.11
CA ILE A 83 -20.39 -9.53 -6.25
C ILE A 83 -20.87 -10.72 -7.12
N ALA A 84 -19.97 -11.67 -7.44
CA ALA A 84 -20.30 -12.85 -8.23
C ALA A 84 -21.38 -13.70 -7.56
N THR A 85 -21.23 -13.92 -6.24
CA THR A 85 -22.18 -14.70 -5.45
C THR A 85 -23.56 -14.04 -5.44
N GLU A 86 -23.59 -12.72 -5.20
CA GLU A 86 -24.88 -12.01 -5.16
C GLU A 86 -25.52 -11.89 -6.55
N TYR A 87 -24.70 -11.75 -7.61
CA TYR A 87 -25.22 -11.80 -8.98
C TYR A 87 -25.96 -13.10 -9.28
N ASN A 88 -25.46 -14.24 -8.80
CA ASN A 88 -26.14 -15.53 -8.92
C ASN A 88 -27.36 -15.63 -7.98
N ARG A 89 -27.23 -15.13 -6.73
CA ARG A 89 -28.34 -15.14 -5.76
C ARG A 89 -29.50 -14.24 -6.18
N SER A 90 -29.27 -13.28 -7.06
CA SER A 90 -30.37 -12.47 -7.61
C SER A 90 -31.44 -13.29 -8.31
N ASP A 91 -31.10 -14.51 -8.81
CA ASP A 91 -32.10 -15.46 -9.37
C ASP A 91 -33.11 -15.98 -8.35
N LEU A 92 -32.82 -15.81 -7.07
CA LEU A 92 -33.75 -16.17 -5.98
C LEU A 92 -34.84 -15.12 -5.77
N LEU A 93 -34.71 -13.95 -6.39
CA LEU A 93 -35.65 -12.84 -6.33
C LEU A 93 -36.73 -13.00 -7.44
N PRO A 94 -37.90 -12.33 -7.32
CA PRO A 94 -38.84 -12.20 -8.42
C PRO A 94 -38.15 -11.64 -9.67
N ALA A 95 -38.60 -12.06 -10.86
CA ALA A 95 -37.91 -11.79 -12.13
C ALA A 95 -37.60 -10.31 -12.39
N GLU A 96 -38.50 -9.39 -12.04
CA GLU A 96 -38.32 -7.95 -12.20
C GLU A 96 -37.26 -7.41 -11.23
N ASP A 97 -37.30 -7.82 -9.96
CA ASP A 97 -36.32 -7.45 -8.93
C ASP A 97 -34.94 -8.03 -9.26
N ALA A 98 -34.89 -9.28 -9.73
CA ALA A 98 -33.65 -9.93 -10.18
C ALA A 98 -33.00 -9.15 -11.32
N ALA A 99 -33.76 -8.74 -12.33
CA ALA A 99 -33.23 -7.95 -13.44
C ALA A 99 -32.66 -6.59 -12.96
N ARG A 100 -33.38 -5.92 -12.05
CA ARG A 100 -32.94 -4.65 -11.44
C ARG A 100 -31.66 -4.81 -10.64
N VAL A 101 -31.59 -5.81 -9.76
CA VAL A 101 -30.41 -6.08 -8.93
C VAL A 101 -29.21 -6.39 -9.81
N ARG A 102 -29.36 -7.21 -10.84
CA ARG A 102 -28.26 -7.51 -11.78
C ARG A 102 -27.76 -6.28 -12.53
N ALA A 103 -28.65 -5.42 -12.98
CA ALA A 103 -28.27 -4.17 -13.65
C ALA A 103 -27.47 -3.27 -12.71
N LEU A 104 -27.90 -3.12 -11.46
CA LEU A 104 -27.21 -2.33 -10.44
C LEU A 104 -25.84 -2.95 -10.07
N LEU A 105 -25.75 -4.28 -9.93
CA LEU A 105 -24.49 -4.98 -9.66
C LEU A 105 -23.47 -4.81 -10.79
N ARG A 106 -23.91 -4.80 -12.06
CA ARG A 106 -23.03 -4.51 -13.20
C ARG A 106 -22.45 -3.10 -13.10
N ASN A 107 -23.31 -2.11 -12.89
CA ASN A 107 -22.86 -0.73 -12.74
C ASN A 107 -21.92 -0.55 -11.52
N TYR A 108 -22.22 -1.24 -10.43
CA TYR A 108 -21.37 -1.24 -9.24
C TYR A 108 -20.00 -1.87 -9.54
N LEU A 109 -19.97 -3.03 -10.19
CA LEU A 109 -18.74 -3.71 -10.61
C LEU A 109 -17.86 -2.82 -11.49
N ASP A 110 -18.45 -2.12 -12.47
CA ASP A 110 -17.73 -1.19 -13.34
C ASP A 110 -17.09 -0.04 -12.53
N GLN A 111 -17.82 0.52 -11.55
CA GLN A 111 -17.25 1.54 -10.67
C GLN A 111 -16.12 0.99 -9.78
N ARG A 112 -16.23 -0.27 -9.36
CA ARG A 112 -15.15 -0.90 -8.56
C ARG A 112 -13.90 -1.16 -9.40
N VAL A 113 -14.02 -1.60 -10.64
CA VAL A 113 -12.88 -1.73 -11.57
C VAL A 113 -12.21 -0.37 -11.77
N LEU A 114 -12.99 0.67 -12.05
CA LEU A 114 -12.47 2.04 -12.22
C LEU A 114 -11.76 2.56 -10.97
N PHE A 115 -12.23 2.21 -9.77
CA PHE A 115 -11.58 2.60 -8.51
C PHE A 115 -10.15 2.08 -8.41
N TYR A 116 -9.87 0.85 -8.84
CA TYR A 116 -8.53 0.27 -8.80
C TYR A 116 -7.62 0.82 -9.91
N GLU A 117 -8.17 1.17 -11.08
CA GLU A 117 -7.42 1.64 -12.23
C GLU A 117 -7.11 3.14 -12.19
N THR A 118 -7.97 3.92 -11.54
CA THR A 118 -7.90 5.39 -11.54
C THR A 118 -6.84 5.89 -10.56
N ARG A 119 -6.01 6.84 -11.02
CA ARG A 119 -4.99 7.55 -10.22
C ARG A 119 -5.35 9.00 -9.94
N ASP A 120 -6.26 9.59 -10.70
CA ASP A 120 -6.70 10.97 -10.55
C ASP A 120 -7.66 11.10 -9.34
N GLU A 121 -7.30 11.94 -8.38
CA GLU A 121 -8.11 12.17 -7.17
C GLU A 121 -9.49 12.77 -7.47
N ARG A 122 -9.64 13.54 -8.55
CA ARG A 122 -10.93 14.12 -8.91
C ARG A 122 -11.88 13.06 -9.44
N GLU A 123 -11.36 12.17 -10.30
CA GLU A 123 -12.14 11.04 -10.80
C GLU A 123 -12.45 10.05 -9.68
N LEU A 124 -11.52 9.81 -8.76
CA LEU A 124 -11.78 8.97 -7.58
C LEU A 124 -12.93 9.49 -6.72
N ARG A 125 -13.03 10.79 -6.51
CA ARG A 125 -14.17 11.37 -5.78
C ARG A 125 -15.49 11.15 -6.50
N LYS A 126 -15.53 11.23 -7.84
CA LYS A 126 -16.73 10.93 -8.64
C LYS A 126 -17.10 9.45 -8.53
N ILE A 127 -16.12 8.57 -8.68
CA ILE A 127 -16.30 7.13 -8.55
C ILE A 127 -16.86 6.78 -7.17
N ASP A 128 -16.32 7.37 -6.10
CA ASP A 128 -16.78 7.12 -4.73
C ASP A 128 -18.21 7.63 -4.50
N ALA A 129 -18.54 8.82 -5.00
CA ALA A 129 -19.91 9.35 -4.94
C ALA A 129 -20.91 8.46 -5.68
N THR A 130 -20.58 8.03 -6.92
CA THR A 130 -21.40 7.12 -7.71
C THR A 130 -21.54 5.75 -7.03
N THR A 131 -20.45 5.21 -6.49
CA THR A 131 -20.46 3.93 -5.76
C THR A 131 -21.33 4.02 -4.51
N THR A 132 -21.29 5.14 -3.78
CA THR A 132 -22.12 5.36 -2.59
C THR A 132 -23.61 5.39 -2.94
N GLN A 133 -23.98 6.04 -4.05
CA GLN A 133 -25.35 6.03 -4.54
C GLN A 133 -25.80 4.60 -4.93
N LEU A 134 -24.97 3.89 -5.70
CA LEU A 134 -25.24 2.51 -6.10
C LEU A 134 -25.41 1.56 -4.91
N LYS A 135 -24.66 1.75 -3.82
CA LYS A 135 -24.85 0.99 -2.57
C LYS A 135 -26.26 1.19 -2.00
N THR A 136 -26.74 2.42 -1.98
CA THR A 136 -28.09 2.74 -1.50
C THR A 136 -29.15 2.11 -2.40
N ASP A 137 -28.98 2.19 -3.71
CA ASP A 137 -29.90 1.63 -4.70
C ASP A 137 -29.92 0.09 -4.63
N LEU A 138 -28.76 -0.56 -4.50
CA LEU A 138 -28.63 -2.00 -4.33
C LEU A 138 -29.34 -2.50 -3.08
N TRP A 139 -29.13 -1.82 -1.95
CA TRP A 139 -29.82 -2.18 -0.70
C TRP A 139 -31.34 -2.04 -0.82
N SER A 140 -31.81 -0.93 -1.41
CA SER A 140 -33.21 -0.70 -1.63
C SER A 140 -33.85 -1.74 -2.57
N ALA A 141 -33.09 -2.22 -3.57
CA ALA A 141 -33.56 -3.20 -4.53
C ALA A 141 -33.83 -4.59 -3.92
N VAL A 142 -33.06 -4.99 -2.89
CA VAL A 142 -33.30 -6.26 -2.18
C VAL A 142 -34.26 -6.13 -1.00
N GLN A 143 -34.42 -4.94 -0.43
CA GLN A 143 -35.31 -4.68 0.70
C GLN A 143 -36.78 -4.84 0.32
N GLY A 144 -37.20 -4.34 -0.85
CA GLY A 144 -38.58 -4.44 -1.33
C GLY A 144 -39.08 -5.88 -1.37
N PRO A 145 -38.43 -6.78 -2.15
CA PRO A 145 -38.80 -8.20 -2.19
C PRO A 145 -38.75 -8.89 -0.82
N ALA A 146 -37.78 -8.54 0.05
CA ALA A 146 -37.65 -9.12 1.38
C ALA A 146 -38.83 -8.81 2.29
N VAL A 147 -39.36 -7.58 2.21
CA VAL A 147 -40.56 -7.16 2.97
C VAL A 147 -41.83 -7.77 2.36
N ALA A 148 -41.94 -7.80 1.02
CA ALA A 148 -43.12 -8.31 0.36
C ALA A 148 -43.29 -9.84 0.47
N ARG A 149 -42.17 -10.59 0.51
CA ARG A 149 -42.15 -12.06 0.58
C ARG A 149 -41.03 -12.54 1.53
N PRO A 150 -41.21 -12.49 2.84
CA PRO A 150 -40.19 -12.89 3.82
C PRO A 150 -40.00 -14.41 3.83
N THR A 151 -39.16 -14.92 2.95
CA THR A 151 -38.79 -16.33 2.86
C THR A 151 -37.30 -16.54 3.16
N PRO A 152 -36.93 -17.74 3.68
CA PRO A 152 -35.50 -18.06 3.89
C PRO A 152 -34.64 -17.94 2.61
N VAL A 153 -35.25 -18.16 1.43
CA VAL A 153 -34.59 -18.08 0.13
C VAL A 153 -34.23 -16.62 -0.20
N ILE A 154 -35.21 -15.71 -0.05
CA ILE A 154 -34.96 -14.26 -0.27
C ILE A 154 -33.96 -13.71 0.77
N ALA A 155 -33.97 -14.22 2.00
CA ALA A 155 -33.01 -13.83 3.02
C ALA A 155 -31.54 -14.10 2.60
N LEU A 156 -31.29 -15.10 1.74
CA LEU A 156 -29.95 -15.34 1.17
C LEU A 156 -29.49 -14.21 0.25
N ALA A 157 -30.38 -13.63 -0.54
CA ALA A 157 -30.05 -12.48 -1.39
C ALA A 157 -29.79 -11.21 -0.53
N VAL A 158 -30.57 -11.00 0.54
CA VAL A 158 -30.33 -9.89 1.47
C VAL A 158 -28.98 -10.04 2.16
N SER A 159 -28.64 -11.27 2.62
CA SER A 159 -27.35 -11.56 3.24
C SER A 159 -26.19 -11.35 2.25
N GLY A 160 -26.32 -11.84 1.02
CA GLY A 160 -25.30 -11.68 -0.01
C GLY A 160 -25.10 -10.23 -0.42
N MET A 161 -26.18 -9.45 -0.48
CA MET A 161 -26.08 -8.01 -0.72
C MET A 161 -25.32 -7.31 0.43
N ASN A 162 -25.57 -7.69 1.67
CA ASN A 162 -24.82 -7.17 2.81
C ASN A 162 -23.33 -7.51 2.70
N ASP A 163 -22.98 -8.72 2.23
CA ASP A 163 -21.58 -9.11 1.98
C ASP A 163 -20.92 -8.23 0.90
N VAL A 164 -21.64 -7.93 -0.21
CA VAL A 164 -21.17 -7.00 -1.25
C VAL A 164 -20.91 -5.60 -0.67
N LEU A 165 -21.83 -5.08 0.12
CA LEU A 165 -21.71 -3.72 0.69
C LEU A 165 -20.58 -3.62 1.72
N ASN A 166 -20.35 -4.68 2.49
CA ASN A 166 -19.29 -4.77 3.49
C ASN A 166 -17.91 -4.96 2.85
N SER A 167 -17.80 -5.70 1.74
CA SER A 167 -16.54 -5.94 1.04
C SER A 167 -15.88 -4.64 0.58
N LYS A 168 -16.67 -3.64 0.13
CA LYS A 168 -16.15 -2.29 -0.17
C LYS A 168 -15.51 -1.66 1.05
N GLY A 169 -16.17 -1.71 2.20
CA GLY A 169 -15.65 -1.13 3.43
C GLY A 169 -14.29 -1.72 3.83
N ASN A 170 -14.15 -3.04 3.72
CA ASN A 170 -12.90 -3.73 3.99
C ASN A 170 -11.80 -3.34 2.98
N ALA A 171 -12.14 -3.29 1.69
CA ALA A 171 -11.22 -2.85 0.66
C ALA A 171 -10.75 -1.41 0.92
N ASP A 172 -11.66 -0.47 1.15
CA ASP A 172 -11.33 0.93 1.42
C ASP A 172 -10.44 1.07 2.69
N ALA A 173 -10.73 0.32 3.76
CA ALA A 173 -9.91 0.31 4.98
C ALA A 173 -8.47 -0.16 4.70
N ALA A 174 -8.28 -1.16 3.85
CA ALA A 174 -6.95 -1.64 3.48
C ALA A 174 -6.13 -0.62 2.68
N TRP A 175 -6.78 0.31 1.97
CA TRP A 175 -6.10 1.39 1.25
C TRP A 175 -5.53 2.46 2.21
N TRP A 176 -6.09 2.60 3.41
CA TRP A 176 -5.62 3.51 4.45
C TRP A 176 -4.56 2.87 5.37
N ASN A 177 -4.51 1.53 5.43
CA ASN A 177 -3.55 0.81 6.25
C ASN A 177 -2.16 0.85 5.60
N ARG A 178 -1.25 1.65 6.18
CA ARG A 178 0.10 1.90 5.68
C ARG A 178 1.14 1.76 6.79
N VAL A 179 2.39 1.68 6.37
CA VAL A 179 3.53 1.75 7.32
C VAL A 179 3.43 3.04 8.14
N PRO A 180 3.39 2.95 9.48
CA PRO A 180 3.21 4.10 10.35
C PRO A 180 4.31 5.16 10.16
N GLY A 181 3.93 6.45 10.19
CA GLY A 181 4.88 7.55 10.09
C GLY A 181 6.05 7.50 11.10
N PRO A 182 5.84 7.13 12.38
CA PRO A 182 6.92 6.93 13.33
C PRO A 182 7.95 5.88 12.91
N ALA A 183 7.54 4.80 12.22
CA ALA A 183 8.47 3.79 11.70
C ALA A 183 9.38 4.39 10.62
N TRP A 184 8.83 5.20 9.73
CA TRP A 184 9.62 5.98 8.75
C TRP A 184 10.61 6.93 9.43
N GLY A 185 10.17 7.64 10.47
CA GLY A 185 11.04 8.54 11.26
C GLY A 185 12.19 7.79 11.92
N LEU A 186 11.91 6.63 12.50
CA LEU A 186 12.94 5.79 13.14
C LEU A 186 13.95 5.26 12.11
N MET A 187 13.48 4.73 10.98
CA MET A 187 14.35 4.26 9.90
C MET A 187 15.26 5.36 9.39
N ALA A 188 14.71 6.55 9.15
CA ALA A 188 15.49 7.70 8.69
C ALA A 188 16.54 8.14 9.72
N ALA A 189 16.19 8.21 11.01
CA ALA A 189 17.10 8.59 12.08
C ALA A 189 18.28 7.61 12.20
N ILE A 190 17.99 6.29 12.21
CA ILE A 190 19.05 5.27 12.31
C ILE A 190 19.91 5.28 11.04
N ALA A 191 19.33 5.46 9.85
CA ALA A 191 20.06 5.53 8.60
C ALA A 191 21.00 6.74 8.56
N ILE A 192 20.53 7.93 8.98
CA ILE A 192 21.35 9.15 9.09
C ILE A 192 22.48 8.95 10.09
N CYS A 193 22.19 8.43 11.29
CA CYS A 193 23.22 8.16 12.30
C CYS A 193 24.25 7.14 11.79
N GLY A 194 23.82 6.05 11.17
CA GLY A 194 24.71 5.03 10.62
C GLY A 194 25.63 5.56 9.53
N ASN A 195 25.11 6.36 8.59
CA ASN A 195 25.93 6.98 7.54
C ASN A 195 26.90 8.04 8.10
N LEU A 196 26.47 8.81 9.10
CA LEU A 196 27.34 9.77 9.80
C LEU A 196 28.50 9.04 10.49
N LEU A 197 28.22 7.93 11.18
CA LEU A 197 29.24 7.10 11.84
C LEU A 197 30.22 6.53 10.81
N ILE A 198 29.75 6.02 9.68
CA ILE A 198 30.64 5.51 8.62
C ILE A 198 31.50 6.61 8.05
N GLY A 199 30.93 7.77 7.72
CA GLY A 199 31.70 8.92 7.23
C GLY A 199 32.81 9.34 8.23
N TYR A 200 32.52 9.26 9.52
CA TYR A 200 33.47 9.56 10.57
C TYR A 200 34.56 8.48 10.73
N GLY A 201 34.23 7.19 10.57
CA GLY A 201 35.17 6.07 10.80
C GLY A 201 36.12 5.76 9.64
N LEU A 202 35.79 6.08 8.40
CA LEU A 202 36.56 5.69 7.22
C LEU A 202 37.88 6.48 7.05
N ARG A 203 39.00 5.75 6.85
CA ARG A 203 40.32 6.32 6.60
C ARG A 203 40.47 6.88 5.17
N ASN A 204 41.35 7.87 4.93
CA ASN A 204 41.68 8.36 3.57
C ASN A 204 42.47 7.27 2.82
N SER A 205 41.82 6.48 2.00
CA SER A 205 42.41 5.50 1.08
C SER A 205 41.86 5.69 -0.32
N GLU A 206 42.65 5.37 -1.33
CA GLU A 206 42.18 5.28 -2.71
C GLU A 206 41.06 4.25 -2.80
N GLY A 207 39.94 4.58 -3.45
CA GLY A 207 38.72 3.74 -3.48
C GLY A 207 37.64 4.13 -2.47
N ARG A 208 37.91 5.08 -1.56
CA ARG A 208 36.95 5.54 -0.55
C ARG A 208 35.62 6.06 -1.14
N ALA A 209 35.68 6.78 -2.25
CA ALA A 209 34.50 7.39 -2.86
C ALA A 209 33.45 6.34 -3.27
N THR A 210 33.89 5.18 -3.75
CA THR A 210 33.00 4.09 -4.14
C THR A 210 32.35 3.43 -2.93
N LEU A 211 33.11 3.15 -1.87
CA LEU A 211 32.58 2.55 -0.63
C LEU A 211 31.59 3.48 0.08
N LEU A 212 31.84 4.80 0.04
CA LEU A 212 30.97 5.83 0.61
C LEU A 212 29.61 5.93 -0.10
N LEU A 213 29.48 5.52 -1.35
CA LEU A 213 28.23 5.55 -2.10
C LEU A 213 27.39 4.28 -1.93
N VAL A 214 28.01 3.14 -1.61
CA VAL A 214 27.30 1.84 -1.58
C VAL A 214 26.19 1.85 -0.54
N LEU A 215 26.44 2.27 0.68
CA LEU A 215 25.45 2.22 1.74
C LEU A 215 24.30 3.22 1.54
N PRO A 216 24.52 4.51 1.22
CA PRO A 216 23.45 5.43 0.85
C PRO A 216 22.57 4.88 -0.28
N VAL A 217 23.16 4.29 -1.32
CA VAL A 217 22.43 3.73 -2.46
C VAL A 217 21.58 2.55 -2.01
N VAL A 218 22.13 1.56 -1.30
CA VAL A 218 21.40 0.37 -0.85
C VAL A 218 20.25 0.73 0.07
N VAL A 219 20.48 1.62 1.04
CA VAL A 219 19.42 2.07 1.96
C VAL A 219 18.35 2.87 1.23
N SER A 220 18.73 3.73 0.28
CA SER A 220 17.78 4.53 -0.49
C SER A 220 16.93 3.66 -1.41
N ILE A 221 17.50 2.60 -2.02
CA ILE A 221 16.75 1.62 -2.80
C ILE A 221 15.77 0.86 -1.88
N SER A 222 16.17 0.50 -0.67
CA SER A 222 15.29 -0.16 0.30
C SER A 222 14.11 0.75 0.69
N PHE A 223 14.36 2.02 0.96
CA PHE A 223 13.31 3.00 1.26
C PHE A 223 12.39 3.23 0.06
N PHE A 224 12.96 3.29 -1.15
CA PHE A 224 12.17 3.36 -2.38
C PHE A 224 11.23 2.17 -2.52
N LEU A 225 11.71 0.94 -2.37
CA LEU A 225 10.90 -0.27 -2.50
C LEU A 225 9.80 -0.33 -1.44
N ILE A 226 10.10 0.00 -0.18
CA ILE A 226 9.08 0.06 0.88
C ILE A 226 8.01 1.11 0.52
N SER A 227 8.42 2.30 0.10
CA SER A 227 7.52 3.38 -0.29
C SER A 227 6.66 3.01 -1.50
N ASP A 228 7.25 2.30 -2.48
CA ASP A 228 6.57 1.88 -3.71
C ASP A 228 5.47 0.86 -3.41
N ILE A 229 5.77 -0.17 -2.61
CA ILE A 229 4.81 -1.20 -2.20
C ILE A 229 3.73 -0.62 -1.27
N ASP A 230 4.12 0.28 -0.35
CA ASP A 230 3.22 0.91 0.61
C ASP A 230 2.29 1.94 -0.05
N SER A 231 2.67 2.47 -1.22
CA SER A 231 1.90 3.48 -1.96
C SER A 231 0.96 2.84 -2.99
N PRO A 232 -0.33 2.64 -2.69
CA PRO A 232 -1.21 1.83 -3.54
C PRO A 232 -1.48 2.45 -4.92
N ARG A 233 -1.24 3.77 -5.12
CA ARG A 233 -1.51 4.50 -6.37
C ARG A 233 -0.31 5.23 -6.96
N GLY A 234 0.68 5.55 -6.14
CA GLY A 234 1.80 6.41 -6.55
C GLY A 234 3.04 5.67 -7.04
N GLY A 235 3.10 4.35 -6.85
CA GLY A 235 4.24 3.50 -7.15
C GLY A 235 4.23 2.86 -8.54
N LEU A 236 5.28 2.10 -8.80
CA LEU A 236 5.36 1.17 -9.94
C LEU A 236 4.58 -0.12 -9.64
N ILE A 237 4.61 -0.55 -8.37
CA ILE A 237 3.91 -1.73 -7.88
C ILE A 237 2.50 -1.30 -7.44
N HIS A 238 1.50 -1.77 -8.17
CA HIS A 238 0.09 -1.49 -7.88
C HIS A 238 -0.73 -2.78 -7.93
N ILE A 239 -1.95 -2.72 -7.43
CA ILE A 239 -2.86 -3.87 -7.41
C ILE A 239 -3.75 -3.78 -8.63
N PRO A 240 -3.55 -4.65 -9.64
CA PRO A 240 -4.47 -4.73 -10.76
C PRO A 240 -5.78 -5.39 -10.32
N PRO A 241 -6.97 -4.92 -10.75
CA PRO A 241 -8.27 -5.51 -10.42
C PRO A 241 -8.55 -6.77 -11.26
N GLN A 242 -7.69 -7.79 -11.14
CA GLN A 242 -7.76 -8.98 -12.01
C GLN A 242 -9.04 -9.77 -11.82
N ASN A 243 -9.47 -9.97 -10.56
CA ASN A 243 -10.66 -10.75 -10.25
C ASN A 243 -11.93 -9.98 -10.63
N LEU A 244 -12.01 -8.68 -10.32
CA LEU A 244 -13.12 -7.82 -10.73
C LEU A 244 -13.22 -7.71 -12.26
N THR A 245 -12.11 -7.57 -12.96
CA THR A 245 -12.09 -7.51 -14.44
C THR A 245 -12.48 -8.84 -15.06
N SER A 246 -12.01 -9.96 -14.50
CA SER A 246 -12.40 -11.30 -14.94
C SER A 246 -13.90 -11.54 -14.74
N LEU A 247 -14.42 -11.14 -13.58
CA LEU A 247 -15.85 -11.20 -13.30
C LEU A 247 -16.66 -10.33 -14.28
N SER A 248 -16.21 -9.11 -14.56
CA SER A 248 -16.86 -8.22 -15.53
C SER A 248 -16.96 -8.88 -16.91
N ARG A 249 -15.85 -9.46 -17.40
CA ARG A 249 -15.87 -10.21 -18.67
C ARG A 249 -16.86 -11.38 -18.65
N SER A 250 -16.92 -12.13 -17.57
CA SER A 250 -17.86 -13.25 -17.41
C SER A 250 -19.31 -12.80 -17.45
N ILE A 251 -19.65 -11.70 -16.75
CA ILE A 251 -21.02 -11.19 -16.66
C ILE A 251 -21.49 -10.54 -17.97
N TYR A 252 -20.59 -9.87 -18.70
CA TYR A 252 -20.91 -9.22 -19.97
C TYR A 252 -20.76 -10.14 -21.20
N GLY A 253 -20.22 -11.35 -21.02
CA GLY A 253 -20.00 -12.31 -22.12
C GLY A 253 -18.92 -11.86 -23.11
N ARG A 254 -17.93 -11.12 -22.66
CA ARG A 254 -16.82 -10.59 -23.48
C ARG A 254 -15.51 -11.32 -23.19
#